data_94f2b35e15e8337f4281544a30fc2067
#
_entry.id   94f2b35e15e8337f4281544a30fc2067
#
_cell.length_a   1.000
_cell.length_b   1.000
_cell.length_c   1.000
_cell.angle_alpha   90.00
_cell.angle_beta   90.00
_cell.angle_gamma   90.00
#
_symmetry.space_group_name_H-M   'P 1'
#
loop_
_entity.id
_entity.type
_entity.pdbx_description
1 polymer ?
#
loop_
_entity_poly.entity_id
_entity_poly.type
_entity_poly.pdbx_seq_one_letter_code
_entity_poly.pdbx_strand_id
1 'polypeptide(L)'
;MTEYLAALLPGLAFEAALAALRAAAAPYDAPCREVPGGIAVDIWGGEVRLALTGRAPALAVSAPDMRILFVLQDALGSAFEAAGCPPVWDRVDEGALAPGLSLMRVVSVRQVSPGFRRVRLAGADAARFGAQGLHFRLLLPPAGQVPEWPRIDARGRTRWPEGAAALHRPVYTVRALDGGAGWLDFDIFVHEGGGATEWSTSVQPGAKVGVMGPGGGWVPAAGHVTLIGDETALPAIARILSLLPDGAQGSAHVAVAAADLPDLPRPTGMALHRLEGHGALLPALEAVEVPGADRFVWFAAEKCLAEAARKLLRARGLGKSEMMAAGYWAAEGEV
;
A
#
# COMPACT_ATOMS: atom_id res chain seq x y z
N MET A 1 13.89 14.36 12.13
CA MET A 1 15.34 14.48 11.77
C MET A 1 15.45 13.89 10.37
N THR A 2 16.10 14.56 9.43
CA THR A 2 16.24 14.03 8.07
C THR A 2 17.38 13.04 8.05
N GLU A 3 17.13 11.86 7.51
CA GLU A 3 18.11 10.79 7.37
C GLU A 3 18.78 10.87 5.99
N TYR A 4 20.03 10.44 5.89
CA TYR A 4 20.84 10.57 4.69
C TYR A 4 21.58 9.27 4.35
N LEU A 5 21.80 9.06 3.04
CA LEU A 5 22.58 7.96 2.49
C LEU A 5 23.21 8.42 1.19
N ALA A 6 24.40 7.92 0.87
CA ALA A 6 25.06 8.22 -0.40
C ALA A 6 25.54 6.93 -1.07
N ALA A 7 25.66 6.98 -2.41
CA ALA A 7 26.26 5.90 -3.17
C ALA A 7 27.09 6.43 -4.34
N LEU A 8 28.16 5.70 -4.68
CA LEU A 8 28.90 5.87 -5.92
C LEU A 8 28.37 4.92 -6.99
N LEU A 9 28.45 5.34 -8.25
CA LEU A 9 28.07 4.56 -9.43
C LEU A 9 29.32 4.37 -10.33
N PRO A 10 30.28 3.53 -9.91
CA PRO A 10 31.56 3.41 -10.59
C PRO A 10 31.40 2.85 -12.00
N GLY A 11 32.05 3.48 -12.98
CA GLY A 11 32.05 3.03 -14.37
C GLY A 11 30.78 3.35 -15.18
N LEU A 12 29.77 3.98 -14.57
CA LEU A 12 28.56 4.41 -15.28
C LEU A 12 28.73 5.82 -15.83
N ALA A 13 28.31 6.06 -17.07
CA ALA A 13 28.20 7.41 -17.62
C ALA A 13 27.00 8.15 -16.99
N PHE A 14 27.10 9.48 -16.86
CA PHE A 14 26.04 10.29 -16.23
C PHE A 14 24.67 10.12 -16.92
N GLU A 15 24.65 10.09 -18.26
CA GLU A 15 23.41 9.91 -19.04
C GLU A 15 22.76 8.54 -18.78
N ALA A 16 23.54 7.48 -18.63
CA ALA A 16 23.05 6.15 -18.28
C ALA A 16 22.53 6.12 -16.82
N ALA A 17 23.22 6.80 -15.91
CA ALA A 17 22.75 6.96 -14.53
C ALA A 17 21.42 7.74 -14.46
N LEU A 18 21.27 8.79 -15.28
CA LEU A 18 20.04 9.56 -15.39
C LEU A 18 18.89 8.72 -15.96
N ALA A 19 19.16 7.90 -16.97
CA ALA A 19 18.16 6.98 -17.52
C ALA A 19 17.67 5.96 -16.47
N ALA A 20 18.59 5.39 -15.67
CA ALA A 20 18.26 4.47 -14.59
C ALA A 20 17.44 5.17 -13.46
N LEU A 21 17.80 6.39 -13.08
CA LEU A 21 17.04 7.18 -12.11
C LEU A 21 15.62 7.47 -12.61
N ARG A 22 15.46 7.86 -13.90
CA ARG A 22 14.14 8.06 -14.50
C ARG A 22 13.29 6.78 -14.51
N ALA A 23 13.91 5.65 -14.83
CA ALA A 23 13.24 4.35 -14.79
C ALA A 23 12.79 3.99 -13.35
N ALA A 24 13.62 4.28 -12.36
CA ALA A 24 13.26 4.09 -10.94
C ALA A 24 12.10 5.00 -10.48
N ALA A 25 12.02 6.22 -11.02
CA ALA A 25 11.00 7.21 -10.65
C ALA A 25 9.66 7.02 -11.39
N ALA A 26 9.67 6.43 -12.58
CA ALA A 26 8.50 6.29 -13.44
C ALA A 26 7.29 5.60 -12.80
N PRO A 27 7.45 4.50 -12.03
CA PRO A 27 6.31 3.85 -11.36
C PRO A 27 5.57 4.75 -10.35
N TYR A 28 6.21 5.83 -9.92
CA TYR A 28 5.68 6.77 -8.91
C TYR A 28 5.18 8.08 -9.51
N ASP A 29 5.16 8.20 -10.83
CA ASP A 29 4.83 9.46 -11.54
C ASP A 29 5.69 10.65 -11.02
N ALA A 30 6.93 10.39 -10.57
CA ALA A 30 7.81 11.39 -9.97
C ALA A 30 8.71 12.03 -11.06
N PRO A 31 8.48 13.31 -11.40
CA PRO A 31 9.28 13.99 -12.43
C PRO A 31 10.69 14.30 -11.94
N CYS A 32 11.67 14.13 -12.81
CA CYS A 32 13.02 14.65 -12.57
C CYS A 32 13.03 16.17 -12.73
N ARG A 33 13.69 16.87 -11.79
CA ARG A 33 13.91 18.32 -11.82
C ARG A 33 15.41 18.64 -11.82
N GLU A 34 15.80 19.69 -12.51
CA GLU A 34 17.15 20.20 -12.44
C GLU A 34 17.41 20.89 -11.09
N VAL A 35 18.59 20.64 -10.54
CA VAL A 35 19.07 21.25 -9.30
C VAL A 35 20.53 21.67 -9.49
N PRO A 36 21.06 22.60 -8.68
CA PRO A 36 22.48 22.98 -8.78
C PRO A 36 23.39 21.74 -8.67
N GLY A 37 24.14 21.49 -9.76
CA GLY A 37 25.09 20.39 -9.84
C GLY A 37 24.51 19.00 -10.17
N GLY A 38 23.23 18.89 -10.56
CA GLY A 38 22.66 17.59 -10.93
C GLY A 38 21.15 17.58 -11.16
N ILE A 39 20.57 16.42 -10.95
CA ILE A 39 19.13 16.15 -11.14
C ILE A 39 18.59 15.58 -9.82
N ALA A 40 17.38 15.97 -9.44
CA ALA A 40 16.69 15.44 -8.27
C ALA A 40 15.30 14.88 -8.62
N VAL A 41 14.86 13.92 -7.83
CA VAL A 41 13.52 13.32 -7.87
C VAL A 41 12.98 13.21 -6.44
N ASP A 42 11.72 13.58 -6.24
CA ASP A 42 11.06 13.44 -4.93
C ASP A 42 10.15 12.20 -4.94
N ILE A 43 10.43 11.25 -4.08
CA ILE A 43 9.67 9.99 -3.95
C ILE A 43 9.33 9.76 -2.48
N TRP A 44 8.03 9.61 -2.14
CA TRP A 44 7.52 9.32 -0.79
C TRP A 44 7.97 10.32 0.30
N GLY A 45 8.22 11.57 -0.08
CA GLY A 45 8.72 12.59 0.84
C GLY A 45 10.23 12.54 1.08
N GLY A 46 10.94 11.63 0.41
CA GLY A 46 12.39 11.64 0.30
C GLY A 46 12.86 12.26 -1.01
N GLU A 47 14.06 12.80 -1.03
CA GLU A 47 14.74 13.32 -2.24
C GLU A 47 15.87 12.38 -2.65
N VAL A 48 15.91 12.02 -3.93
CA VAL A 48 17.03 11.33 -4.56
C VAL A 48 17.72 12.32 -5.52
N ARG A 49 18.97 12.61 -5.28
CA ARG A 49 19.78 13.49 -6.12
C ARG A 49 20.88 12.71 -6.84
N LEU A 50 20.97 12.86 -8.14
CA LEU A 50 22.06 12.37 -8.98
C LEU A 50 22.98 13.54 -9.36
N ALA A 51 24.25 13.45 -9.04
CA ALA A 51 25.26 14.47 -9.35
C ALA A 51 26.59 13.80 -9.74
N LEU A 52 27.53 14.60 -10.26
CA LEU A 52 28.91 14.16 -10.45
C LEU A 52 29.73 14.43 -9.17
N THR A 53 30.41 13.41 -8.66
CA THR A 53 31.42 13.53 -7.61
C THR A 53 32.78 13.23 -8.23
N GLY A 54 33.52 14.27 -8.52
CA GLY A 54 34.71 14.16 -9.37
C GLY A 54 34.33 13.78 -10.81
N ARG A 55 34.68 12.57 -11.25
CA ARG A 55 34.34 12.05 -12.60
C ARG A 55 33.27 10.95 -12.58
N ALA A 56 32.81 10.52 -11.42
CA ALA A 56 31.84 9.45 -11.27
C ALA A 56 30.46 10.02 -10.89
N PRO A 57 29.37 9.49 -11.46
CA PRO A 57 28.03 9.76 -10.95
C PRO A 57 27.88 9.22 -9.51
N ALA A 58 27.16 9.97 -8.70
CA ALA A 58 26.86 9.61 -7.33
C ALA A 58 25.40 9.91 -7.01
N LEU A 59 24.82 9.12 -6.12
CA LEU A 59 23.51 9.32 -5.54
C LEU A 59 23.66 9.92 -4.14
N ALA A 60 22.84 10.91 -3.83
CA ALA A 60 22.57 11.35 -2.47
C ALA A 60 21.07 11.17 -2.22
N VAL A 61 20.73 10.46 -1.17
CA VAL A 61 19.35 10.17 -0.77
C VAL A 61 19.09 10.78 0.58
N SER A 62 18.01 11.55 0.70
CA SER A 62 17.53 12.05 1.98
C SER A 62 16.08 11.63 2.19
N ALA A 63 15.69 11.35 3.42
CA ALA A 63 14.34 10.91 3.75
C ALA A 63 13.90 11.39 5.14
N PRO A 64 12.60 11.52 5.40
CA PRO A 64 12.08 11.95 6.70
C PRO A 64 12.35 10.93 7.83
N ASP A 65 12.56 9.67 7.48
CA ASP A 65 12.85 8.58 8.41
C ASP A 65 13.67 7.47 7.75
N MET A 66 14.28 6.61 8.58
CA MET A 66 15.10 5.48 8.16
C MET A 66 14.36 4.45 7.29
N ARG A 67 13.05 4.28 7.52
CA ARG A 67 12.23 3.34 6.73
C ARG A 67 12.16 3.79 5.28
N ILE A 68 11.80 5.06 5.03
CA ILE A 68 11.75 5.63 3.68
C ILE A 68 13.15 5.59 3.05
N LEU A 69 14.19 5.93 3.81
CA LEU A 69 15.57 5.91 3.32
C LEU A 69 15.95 4.54 2.76
N PHE A 70 15.70 3.47 3.52
CA PHE A 70 16.05 2.11 3.09
C PHE A 70 15.11 1.55 2.01
N VAL A 71 13.85 1.98 1.96
CA VAL A 71 12.96 1.65 0.83
C VAL A 71 13.50 2.27 -0.47
N LEU A 72 13.98 3.53 -0.41
CA LEU A 72 14.62 4.17 -1.55
C LEU A 72 15.94 3.48 -1.92
N GLN A 73 16.76 3.08 -0.94
CA GLN A 73 17.99 2.31 -1.17
C GLN A 73 17.70 1.02 -1.94
N ASP A 74 16.73 0.22 -1.53
CA ASP A 74 16.34 -1.03 -2.20
C ASP A 74 15.82 -0.79 -3.61
N ALA A 75 14.93 0.21 -3.80
CA ALA A 75 14.38 0.56 -5.10
C ALA A 75 15.45 1.04 -6.09
N LEU A 76 16.33 1.94 -5.65
CA LEU A 76 17.46 2.43 -6.44
C LEU A 76 18.46 1.30 -6.75
N GLY A 77 18.79 0.48 -5.75
CA GLY A 77 19.60 -0.71 -5.91
C GLY A 77 19.09 -1.61 -7.03
N SER A 78 17.76 -1.86 -7.06
CA SER A 78 17.10 -2.64 -8.13
C SER A 78 17.27 -2.01 -9.50
N ALA A 79 16.97 -0.73 -9.63
CA ALA A 79 16.99 -0.04 -10.91
C ALA A 79 18.41 0.06 -11.49
N PHE A 80 19.40 0.39 -10.66
CA PHE A 80 20.79 0.51 -11.10
C PHE A 80 21.46 -0.85 -11.34
N GLU A 81 21.10 -1.89 -10.61
CA GLU A 81 21.55 -3.25 -10.90
C GLU A 81 21.01 -3.74 -12.25
N ALA A 82 19.74 -3.45 -12.58
CA ALA A 82 19.16 -3.74 -13.89
C ALA A 82 19.87 -2.95 -15.03
N ALA A 83 20.41 -1.77 -14.72
CA ALA A 83 21.25 -0.98 -15.63
C ALA A 83 22.71 -1.46 -15.69
N GLY A 84 23.06 -2.55 -15.01
CA GLY A 84 24.40 -3.14 -15.01
C GLY A 84 25.42 -2.45 -14.09
N CYS A 85 24.99 -1.52 -13.24
CA CYS A 85 25.87 -0.80 -12.32
C CYS A 85 25.23 -0.68 -10.92
N PRO A 86 25.34 -1.72 -10.06
CA PRO A 86 24.82 -1.66 -8.71
C PRO A 86 25.50 -0.54 -7.92
N PRO A 87 24.74 0.28 -7.16
CA PRO A 87 25.31 1.36 -6.36
C PRO A 87 26.22 0.80 -5.26
N VAL A 88 27.33 1.51 -4.99
CA VAL A 88 28.20 1.24 -3.83
C VAL A 88 27.82 2.23 -2.74
N TRP A 89 26.99 1.74 -1.80
CA TRP A 89 26.43 2.54 -0.69
C TRP A 89 27.49 2.79 0.39
N ASP A 90 27.44 3.96 1.00
CA ASP A 90 28.28 4.34 2.15
C ASP A 90 27.84 3.64 3.44
N ARG A 91 26.57 3.18 3.50
CA ARG A 91 26.05 2.38 4.62
C ARG A 91 25.08 1.32 4.13
N VAL A 92 25.19 0.13 4.64
CA VAL A 92 24.26 -0.99 4.46
C VAL A 92 24.03 -1.67 5.80
N ASP A 93 22.78 -1.78 6.21
CA ASP A 93 22.39 -2.50 7.43
C ASP A 93 22.17 -3.99 7.10
N GLU A 94 23.26 -4.69 6.72
CA GLU A 94 23.21 -6.10 6.33
C GLU A 94 22.62 -6.97 7.45
N GLY A 95 21.75 -7.89 7.07
CA GLY A 95 21.04 -8.80 7.99
C GLY A 95 19.85 -8.17 8.72
N ALA A 96 19.63 -6.85 8.62
CA ALA A 96 18.44 -6.21 9.15
C ALA A 96 17.17 -6.73 8.44
N LEU A 97 16.01 -6.62 9.08
CA LEU A 97 14.72 -6.90 8.44
C LEU A 97 14.50 -5.94 7.26
N ALA A 98 13.78 -6.42 6.24
CA ALA A 98 13.42 -5.61 5.10
C ALA A 98 12.78 -4.27 5.53
N PRO A 99 13.02 -3.16 4.81
CA PRO A 99 12.50 -1.85 5.14
C PRO A 99 10.97 -1.85 5.26
N GLY A 100 10.46 -1.26 6.33
CA GLY A 100 9.02 -1.20 6.58
C GLY A 100 8.40 -2.51 7.07
N LEU A 101 9.16 -3.57 7.28
CA LEU A 101 8.69 -4.81 7.90
C LEU A 101 8.68 -4.69 9.42
N SER A 102 7.54 -4.98 10.02
CA SER A 102 7.37 -5.22 11.47
C SER A 102 6.95 -6.65 11.72
N LEU A 103 7.52 -7.28 12.72
CA LEU A 103 7.06 -8.58 13.19
C LEU A 103 6.03 -8.38 14.29
N MET A 104 4.79 -8.79 14.02
CA MET A 104 3.68 -8.71 14.97
C MET A 104 3.22 -10.09 15.41
N ARG A 105 2.48 -10.14 16.52
CA ARG A 105 1.87 -11.37 17.04
C ARG A 105 0.38 -11.35 16.84
N VAL A 106 -0.19 -12.48 16.44
CA VAL A 106 -1.63 -12.70 16.44
C VAL A 106 -2.13 -12.70 17.89
N VAL A 107 -3.07 -11.83 18.21
CA VAL A 107 -3.74 -11.78 19.51
C VAL A 107 -5.01 -12.62 19.47
N SER A 108 -5.81 -12.43 18.42
CA SER A 108 -7.08 -13.15 18.25
C SER A 108 -7.51 -13.18 16.79
N VAL A 109 -8.28 -14.20 16.45
CA VAL A 109 -9.08 -14.28 15.23
C VAL A 109 -10.50 -14.55 15.63
N ARG A 110 -11.46 -13.75 15.15
CA ARG A 110 -12.88 -13.92 15.45
C ARG A 110 -13.74 -13.70 14.23
N GLN A 111 -14.82 -14.47 14.10
CA GLN A 111 -15.86 -14.21 13.11
C GLN A 111 -16.60 -12.92 13.52
N VAL A 112 -16.73 -11.97 12.60
CA VAL A 112 -17.44 -10.70 12.84
C VAL A 112 -18.73 -10.60 12.07
N SER A 113 -18.85 -11.37 10.98
CA SER A 113 -20.08 -11.60 10.22
C SER A 113 -19.91 -12.89 9.41
N PRO A 114 -20.93 -13.42 8.73
CA PRO A 114 -20.80 -14.67 7.97
C PRO A 114 -19.63 -14.67 6.97
N GLY A 115 -19.40 -13.56 6.26
CA GLY A 115 -18.35 -13.41 5.26
C GLY A 115 -17.02 -12.84 5.79
N PHE A 116 -16.91 -12.44 7.07
CA PHE A 116 -15.70 -11.77 7.55
C PHE A 116 -15.13 -12.32 8.85
N ARG A 117 -13.81 -12.48 8.86
CA ARG A 117 -13.02 -12.72 10.08
C ARG A 117 -12.16 -11.51 10.39
N ARG A 118 -12.17 -11.07 11.64
CA ARG A 118 -11.28 -10.02 12.15
C ARG A 118 -10.10 -10.63 12.85
N VAL A 119 -8.90 -10.21 12.44
CA VAL A 119 -7.63 -10.57 13.07
C VAL A 119 -7.12 -9.36 13.82
N ARG A 120 -6.75 -9.55 15.09
CA ARG A 120 -5.99 -8.57 15.87
C ARG A 120 -4.53 -8.97 15.94
N LEU A 121 -3.66 -8.03 15.58
CA LEU A 121 -2.22 -8.15 15.72
C LEU A 121 -1.71 -7.17 16.78
N ALA A 122 -0.68 -7.57 17.54
CA ALA A 122 0.03 -6.70 18.46
C ALA A 122 1.52 -6.62 18.13
N GLY A 123 2.08 -5.44 18.26
CA GLY A 123 3.48 -5.14 18.02
C GLY A 123 3.83 -3.68 18.34
N ALA A 124 5.09 -3.42 18.69
CA ALA A 124 5.55 -2.09 19.09
C ALA A 124 5.34 -1.01 18.01
N ASP A 125 5.35 -1.43 16.73
CA ASP A 125 5.23 -0.52 15.59
C ASP A 125 3.79 -0.27 15.13
N ALA A 126 2.77 -0.70 15.87
CA ALA A 126 1.35 -0.57 15.47
C ALA A 126 0.97 0.89 15.17
N ALA A 127 1.48 1.85 15.95
CA ALA A 127 1.24 3.29 15.77
C ALA A 127 1.58 3.79 14.36
N ARG A 128 2.60 3.21 13.73
CA ARG A 128 3.03 3.57 12.36
C ARG A 128 1.93 3.42 11.32
N PHE A 129 1.02 2.49 11.49
CA PHE A 129 -0.08 2.20 10.58
C PHE A 129 -1.29 3.14 10.75
N GLY A 130 -1.16 4.15 11.62
CA GLY A 130 -2.20 5.15 11.88
C GLY A 130 -2.28 6.28 10.85
N ALA A 131 -1.26 6.45 10.01
CA ALA A 131 -1.16 7.53 9.04
C ALA A 131 -0.45 7.09 7.76
N GLN A 132 -0.60 7.87 6.67
CA GLN A 132 0.15 7.73 5.43
C GLN A 132 -0.03 6.41 4.66
N GLY A 133 -1.20 5.78 4.78
CA GLY A 133 -1.53 4.58 4.04
C GLY A 133 -2.64 3.79 4.70
N LEU A 134 -3.63 3.37 3.92
CA LEU A 134 -4.75 2.57 4.40
C LEU A 134 -4.38 1.09 4.53
N HIS A 135 -3.37 0.65 3.77
CA HIS A 135 -3.08 -0.76 3.55
C HIS A 135 -1.72 -1.16 4.08
N PHE A 136 -1.57 -2.45 4.25
CA PHE A 136 -0.30 -3.12 4.53
C PHE A 136 -0.26 -4.45 3.80
N ARG A 137 0.95 -4.96 3.58
CA ARG A 137 1.16 -6.32 3.09
C ARG A 137 1.37 -7.23 4.28
N LEU A 138 0.49 -8.23 4.41
CA LEU A 138 0.64 -9.29 5.39
C LEU A 138 1.63 -10.34 4.84
N LEU A 139 2.58 -10.75 5.64
CA LEU A 139 3.53 -11.81 5.29
C LEU A 139 3.24 -13.03 6.13
N LEU A 140 2.72 -14.05 5.48
CA LEU A 140 2.34 -15.31 6.11
C LEU A 140 3.36 -16.39 5.78
N PRO A 141 4.01 -17.00 6.78
CA PRO A 141 4.91 -18.11 6.55
C PRO A 141 4.14 -19.36 6.12
N PRO A 142 4.79 -20.30 5.40
CA PRO A 142 4.22 -21.61 5.10
C PRO A 142 3.83 -22.34 6.39
N ALA A 143 2.73 -23.07 6.34
CA ALA A 143 2.24 -23.83 7.50
C ALA A 143 3.28 -24.85 8.00
N GLY A 144 3.47 -24.93 9.33
CA GLY A 144 4.37 -25.88 9.97
C GLY A 144 5.87 -25.61 9.82
N GLN A 145 6.26 -24.50 9.21
CA GLN A 145 7.67 -24.13 9.06
C GLN A 145 8.08 -23.01 10.03
N VAL A 146 9.36 -22.96 10.36
CA VAL A 146 9.95 -21.81 11.08
C VAL A 146 9.96 -20.63 10.13
N PRO A 147 9.37 -19.49 10.50
CA PRO A 147 9.31 -18.34 9.61
C PRO A 147 10.69 -17.79 9.24
N GLU A 148 10.95 -17.66 7.95
CA GLU A 148 12.04 -16.86 7.41
C GLU A 148 11.49 -15.51 6.96
N TRP A 149 12.19 -14.43 7.34
CA TRP A 149 11.76 -13.07 7.02
C TRP A 149 12.70 -12.40 6.03
N PRO A 150 12.19 -11.56 5.11
CA PRO A 150 13.05 -10.86 4.18
C PRO A 150 14.03 -9.95 4.92
N ARG A 151 15.29 -9.97 4.48
CA ARG A 151 16.41 -9.25 5.09
C ARG A 151 17.20 -8.50 4.03
N ILE A 152 17.96 -7.50 4.51
CA ILE A 152 18.89 -6.73 3.69
C ILE A 152 20.16 -7.55 3.47
N ASP A 153 20.61 -7.62 2.21
CA ASP A 153 21.90 -8.23 1.85
C ASP A 153 23.06 -7.20 1.89
N ALA A 154 24.28 -7.66 1.65
CA ALA A 154 25.49 -6.84 1.63
C ALA A 154 25.48 -5.69 0.57
N ARG A 155 24.54 -5.73 -0.38
CA ARG A 155 24.35 -4.68 -1.40
C ARG A 155 23.23 -3.69 -1.06
N GLY A 156 22.60 -3.82 0.10
CA GLY A 156 21.45 -3.01 0.50
C GLY A 156 20.13 -3.42 -0.16
N ARG A 157 20.04 -4.66 -0.71
CA ARG A 157 18.86 -5.20 -1.37
C ARG A 157 18.07 -6.11 -0.44
N THR A 158 16.76 -6.06 -0.58
CA THR A 158 15.88 -6.98 0.14
C THR A 158 15.95 -8.38 -0.49
N ARG A 159 16.40 -9.36 0.27
CA ARG A 159 16.35 -10.79 -0.08
C ARG A 159 15.10 -11.41 0.51
N TRP A 160 14.26 -11.92 -0.36
CA TRP A 160 13.02 -12.60 0.00
C TRP A 160 13.27 -14.10 0.16
N PRO A 161 12.61 -14.75 1.14
CA PRO A 161 12.57 -16.21 1.18
C PRO A 161 11.92 -16.79 -0.07
N GLU A 162 12.49 -17.86 -0.61
CA GLU A 162 12.08 -18.50 -1.86
C GLU A 162 11.79 -20.00 -1.66
N GLY A 163 11.23 -20.64 -2.68
CA GLY A 163 10.94 -22.06 -2.67
C GLY A 163 10.00 -22.46 -1.54
N ALA A 164 10.38 -23.44 -0.75
CA ALA A 164 9.57 -23.94 0.38
C ALA A 164 9.36 -22.88 1.49
N ALA A 165 10.25 -21.88 1.61
CA ALA A 165 10.14 -20.81 2.60
C ALA A 165 9.40 -19.58 2.06
N ALA A 166 8.92 -19.60 0.82
CA ALA A 166 8.23 -18.46 0.20
C ALA A 166 7.01 -18.03 1.03
N LEU A 167 6.92 -16.72 1.27
CA LEU A 167 5.84 -16.14 2.05
C LEU A 167 4.62 -15.86 1.18
N HIS A 168 3.41 -16.15 1.66
CA HIS A 168 2.18 -15.62 1.10
C HIS A 168 2.04 -14.15 1.50
N ARG A 169 1.80 -13.25 0.53
CA ARG A 169 1.95 -11.81 0.70
C ARG A 169 0.71 -10.99 0.30
N PRO A 170 -0.49 -11.28 0.82
CA PRO A 170 -1.69 -10.53 0.49
C PRO A 170 -1.66 -9.11 1.06
N VAL A 171 -2.45 -8.22 0.45
CA VAL A 171 -2.65 -6.85 0.92
C VAL A 171 -3.95 -6.76 1.70
N TYR A 172 -3.89 -6.13 2.87
CA TYR A 172 -5.04 -5.87 3.73
C TYR A 172 -5.13 -4.41 4.14
N THR A 173 -6.32 -4.02 4.58
CA THR A 173 -6.59 -2.69 5.14
C THR A 173 -6.45 -2.70 6.66
N VAL A 174 -5.83 -1.68 7.22
CA VAL A 174 -5.91 -1.41 8.66
C VAL A 174 -7.33 -1.00 8.99
N ARG A 175 -8.13 -1.89 9.58
CA ARG A 175 -9.55 -1.64 9.91
C ARG A 175 -9.71 -0.73 11.13
N ALA A 176 -8.91 -0.97 12.15
CA ALA A 176 -8.81 -0.17 13.36
C ALA A 176 -7.43 -0.35 13.98
N LEU A 177 -7.00 0.58 14.80
CA LEU A 177 -5.76 0.45 15.56
C LEU A 177 -5.80 1.29 16.83
N ASP A 178 -4.99 0.89 17.80
CA ASP A 178 -4.60 1.70 18.95
C ASP A 178 -3.07 1.68 19.02
N GLY A 179 -2.46 2.78 18.60
CA GLY A 179 -1.00 2.91 18.59
C GLY A 179 -0.39 2.96 19.99
N GLY A 180 -1.13 3.46 20.99
CA GLY A 180 -0.70 3.52 22.39
C GLY A 180 -0.74 2.14 23.05
N ALA A 181 -1.78 1.37 22.77
CA ALA A 181 -1.91 -0.02 23.25
C ALA A 181 -1.14 -1.03 22.35
N GLY A 182 -0.59 -0.60 21.22
CA GLY A 182 0.27 -1.40 20.37
C GLY A 182 -0.44 -2.49 19.57
N TRP A 183 -1.66 -2.26 19.09
CA TRP A 183 -2.39 -3.24 18.28
C TRP A 183 -3.03 -2.63 17.04
N LEU A 184 -3.29 -3.48 16.04
CA LEU A 184 -4.13 -3.18 14.88
C LEU A 184 -5.06 -4.35 14.56
N ASP A 185 -6.22 -4.03 13.97
CA ASP A 185 -7.19 -4.98 13.44
C ASP A 185 -7.23 -4.89 11.91
N PHE A 186 -7.43 -6.03 11.26
CA PHE A 186 -7.80 -6.11 9.85
C PHE A 186 -8.85 -7.20 9.63
N ASP A 187 -9.61 -7.07 8.54
CA ASP A 187 -10.69 -8.00 8.21
C ASP A 187 -10.31 -8.82 6.98
N ILE A 188 -10.51 -10.12 7.06
CA ILE A 188 -10.35 -11.07 5.97
C ILE A 188 -11.75 -11.40 5.45
N PHE A 189 -12.03 -11.12 4.18
CA PHE A 189 -13.17 -11.67 3.49
C PHE A 189 -12.94 -13.18 3.26
N VAL A 190 -13.87 -13.99 3.74
CA VAL A 190 -13.77 -15.44 3.72
C VAL A 190 -14.27 -15.96 2.38
N HIS A 191 -13.39 -16.57 1.61
CA HIS A 191 -13.74 -17.22 0.34
C HIS A 191 -12.97 -18.54 0.19
N GLU A 192 -13.49 -19.44 -0.60
CA GLU A 192 -12.88 -20.73 -0.89
C GLU A 192 -11.55 -20.55 -1.66
N GLY A 193 -10.53 -21.35 -1.34
CA GLY A 193 -9.20 -21.28 -1.96
C GLY A 193 -8.33 -20.12 -1.53
N GLY A 194 -8.79 -19.24 -0.64
CA GLY A 194 -8.01 -18.10 -0.16
C GLY A 194 -6.97 -18.49 0.88
N GLY A 195 -5.68 -18.37 0.57
CA GLY A 195 -4.60 -18.72 1.50
C GLY A 195 -4.66 -18.01 2.84
N ALA A 196 -5.11 -16.75 2.88
CA ALA A 196 -5.33 -16.03 4.14
C ALA A 196 -6.59 -16.51 4.87
N THR A 197 -7.64 -16.93 4.15
CA THR A 197 -8.81 -17.57 4.73
C THR A 197 -8.40 -18.86 5.46
N GLU A 198 -7.67 -19.76 4.79
CA GLU A 198 -7.17 -21.00 5.37
C GLU A 198 -6.27 -20.74 6.59
N TRP A 199 -5.31 -19.82 6.46
CA TRP A 199 -4.47 -19.40 7.57
C TRP A 199 -5.29 -18.94 8.76
N SER A 200 -6.31 -18.11 8.55
CA SER A 200 -7.15 -17.56 9.63
C SER A 200 -7.99 -18.61 10.36
N THR A 201 -8.16 -19.82 9.79
CA THR A 201 -8.87 -20.92 10.45
C THR A 201 -8.00 -21.72 11.42
N SER A 202 -6.69 -21.70 11.21
CA SER A 202 -5.74 -22.59 11.91
C SER A 202 -4.74 -21.84 12.79
N VAL A 203 -4.52 -20.54 12.52
CA VAL A 203 -3.54 -19.73 13.26
C VAL A 203 -3.90 -19.63 14.74
N GLN A 204 -2.88 -19.81 15.59
CA GLN A 204 -3.03 -19.71 17.05
C GLN A 204 -2.59 -18.33 17.56
N PRO A 205 -3.20 -17.83 18.66
CA PRO A 205 -2.67 -16.67 19.36
C PRO A 205 -1.19 -16.84 19.71
N GLY A 206 -0.43 -15.75 19.57
CA GLY A 206 1.03 -15.76 19.75
C GLY A 206 1.82 -16.04 18.50
N ALA A 207 1.21 -16.56 17.42
CA ALA A 207 1.89 -16.78 16.13
C ALA A 207 2.47 -15.47 15.60
N LYS A 208 3.67 -15.52 15.02
CA LYS A 208 4.34 -14.36 14.41
C LYS A 208 3.95 -14.24 12.95
N VAL A 209 3.66 -13.00 12.54
CA VAL A 209 3.43 -12.61 11.15
C VAL A 209 4.24 -11.37 10.81
N GLY A 210 4.59 -11.20 9.55
CA GLY A 210 5.17 -9.96 9.08
C GLY A 210 4.09 -8.98 8.61
N VAL A 211 4.27 -7.71 8.92
CA VAL A 211 3.39 -6.61 8.49
C VAL A 211 4.26 -5.55 7.85
N MET A 212 4.15 -5.38 6.53
CA MET A 212 4.97 -4.45 5.76
C MET A 212 4.13 -3.27 5.30
N GLY A 213 4.56 -2.07 5.61
CA GLY A 213 3.86 -0.83 5.29
C GLY A 213 4.06 0.28 6.34
N PRO A 214 3.13 1.24 6.41
CA PRO A 214 1.89 1.37 5.64
C PRO A 214 2.13 1.66 4.16
N GLY A 215 1.11 1.45 3.35
CA GLY A 215 1.13 1.72 1.92
C GLY A 215 -0.26 1.99 1.34
N GLY A 216 -0.33 2.21 0.03
CA GLY A 216 -1.55 2.57 -0.66
C GLY A 216 -1.97 4.03 -0.45
N GLY A 217 -3.17 4.36 -0.92
CA GLY A 217 -3.74 5.70 -0.75
C GLY A 217 -4.11 6.00 0.71
N TRP A 218 -4.46 7.26 0.95
CA TRP A 218 -4.96 7.74 2.23
C TRP A 218 -6.40 8.26 2.08
N VAL A 219 -6.95 8.78 3.16
CA VAL A 219 -8.29 9.39 3.18
C VAL A 219 -8.32 10.56 2.21
N PRO A 220 -9.32 10.66 1.33
CA PRO A 220 -9.42 11.78 0.40
C PRO A 220 -9.57 13.13 1.13
N ALA A 221 -8.84 14.12 0.68
CA ALA A 221 -8.94 15.50 1.17
C ALA A 221 -9.92 16.30 0.29
N ALA A 222 -11.18 15.90 0.28
CA ALA A 222 -12.24 16.58 -0.50
C ALA A 222 -13.49 16.71 0.37
N GLY A 223 -14.27 17.79 0.15
CA GLY A 223 -15.52 18.02 0.87
C GLY A 223 -16.62 17.07 0.45
N HIS A 224 -16.60 16.58 -0.81
CA HIS A 224 -17.54 15.58 -1.31
C HIS A 224 -16.83 14.29 -1.71
N VAL A 225 -17.18 13.17 -1.08
CA VAL A 225 -16.52 11.87 -1.26
C VAL A 225 -17.55 10.81 -1.67
N THR A 226 -17.28 10.14 -2.78
CA THR A 226 -18.04 8.96 -3.22
C THR A 226 -17.14 7.73 -3.08
N LEU A 227 -17.60 6.71 -2.34
CA LEU A 227 -16.90 5.46 -2.12
C LEU A 227 -17.71 4.32 -2.73
N ILE A 228 -17.11 3.52 -3.61
CA ILE A 228 -17.80 2.40 -4.26
C ILE A 228 -16.89 1.18 -4.22
N GLY A 229 -17.43 0.04 -3.84
CA GLY A 229 -16.64 -1.20 -3.85
C GLY A 229 -17.41 -2.45 -3.49
N ASP A 230 -16.73 -3.57 -3.64
CA ASP A 230 -17.23 -4.89 -3.28
C ASP A 230 -16.87 -5.27 -1.82
N GLU A 231 -17.10 -6.54 -1.44
CA GLU A 231 -16.77 -7.07 -0.12
C GLU A 231 -15.29 -6.94 0.23
N THR A 232 -14.39 -7.04 -0.75
CA THR A 232 -12.94 -6.90 -0.51
C THR A 232 -12.55 -5.46 -0.17
N ALA A 233 -13.33 -4.50 -0.68
CA ALA A 233 -13.16 -3.08 -0.46
C ALA A 233 -13.84 -2.58 0.84
N LEU A 234 -14.81 -3.33 1.39
CA LEU A 234 -15.55 -2.92 2.59
C LEU A 234 -14.67 -2.50 3.77
N PRO A 235 -13.56 -3.21 4.12
CA PRO A 235 -12.67 -2.77 5.20
C PRO A 235 -12.03 -1.39 4.94
N ALA A 236 -11.68 -1.08 3.69
CA ALA A 236 -11.11 0.21 3.30
C ALA A 236 -12.17 1.33 3.34
N ILE A 237 -13.35 1.08 2.80
CA ILE A 237 -14.49 1.99 2.88
C ILE A 237 -14.81 2.32 4.34
N ALA A 238 -14.90 1.29 5.20
CA ALA A 238 -15.15 1.47 6.63
C ALA A 238 -14.06 2.30 7.33
N ARG A 239 -12.79 2.10 6.96
CA ARG A 239 -11.67 2.87 7.49
C ARG A 239 -11.72 4.32 7.02
N ILE A 240 -11.96 4.56 5.74
CA ILE A 240 -12.10 5.91 5.17
C ILE A 240 -13.23 6.65 5.89
N LEU A 241 -14.44 6.07 5.93
CA LEU A 241 -15.61 6.66 6.59
C LEU A 241 -15.32 7.07 8.04
N SER A 242 -14.57 6.25 8.80
CA SER A 242 -14.21 6.55 10.19
C SER A 242 -13.16 7.64 10.35
N LEU A 243 -12.48 8.04 9.29
CA LEU A 243 -11.40 9.03 9.28
C LEU A 243 -11.78 10.32 8.53
N LEU A 244 -12.91 10.33 7.80
CA LEU A 244 -13.41 11.54 7.16
C LEU A 244 -13.74 12.61 8.22
N PRO A 245 -13.52 13.89 7.92
CA PRO A 245 -13.94 14.98 8.82
C PRO A 245 -15.46 15.02 8.95
N ASP A 246 -15.98 15.50 10.08
CA ASP A 246 -17.42 15.56 10.39
C ASP A 246 -18.25 16.31 9.33
N GLY A 247 -17.63 17.27 8.63
CA GLY A 247 -18.26 18.05 7.55
C GLY A 247 -18.30 17.37 6.19
N ALA A 248 -17.71 16.19 6.02
CA ALA A 248 -17.69 15.48 4.74
C ALA A 248 -19.12 15.13 4.27
N GLN A 249 -19.35 15.28 2.98
CA GLN A 249 -20.62 14.98 2.29
C GLN A 249 -20.41 13.86 1.28
N GLY A 250 -21.48 13.16 0.90
CA GLY A 250 -21.44 12.18 -0.18
C GLY A 250 -22.03 10.83 0.18
N SER A 251 -21.51 9.77 -0.41
CA SER A 251 -22.09 8.42 -0.24
C SER A 251 -21.06 7.30 -0.34
N ALA A 252 -21.37 6.19 0.29
CA ALA A 252 -20.67 4.92 0.15
C ALA A 252 -21.65 3.86 -0.39
N HIS A 253 -21.24 3.12 -1.41
CA HIS A 253 -22.01 2.08 -2.08
C HIS A 253 -21.21 0.78 -2.03
N VAL A 254 -21.74 -0.25 -1.38
CA VAL A 254 -21.00 -1.48 -1.13
C VAL A 254 -21.78 -2.69 -1.63
N ALA A 255 -21.19 -3.41 -2.58
CA ALA A 255 -21.71 -4.71 -3.03
C ALA A 255 -21.28 -5.80 -2.05
N VAL A 256 -22.17 -6.17 -1.15
CA VAL A 256 -21.92 -7.15 -0.09
C VAL A 256 -23.22 -7.79 0.36
N ALA A 257 -23.15 -9.01 0.92
CA ALA A 257 -24.32 -9.65 1.51
C ALA A 257 -24.87 -8.80 2.68
N ALA A 258 -26.19 -8.79 2.84
CA ALA A 258 -26.84 -7.95 3.88
C ALA A 258 -26.32 -8.26 5.28
N ALA A 259 -26.04 -9.53 5.57
CA ALA A 259 -25.52 -9.97 6.89
C ALA A 259 -24.07 -9.52 7.14
N ASP A 260 -23.36 -9.06 6.10
CA ASP A 260 -21.95 -8.66 6.16
C ASP A 260 -21.76 -7.14 6.20
N LEU A 261 -22.82 -6.35 6.01
CA LEU A 261 -22.74 -4.90 6.11
C LEU A 261 -23.21 -4.43 7.50
N PRO A 262 -22.27 -4.17 8.42
CA PRO A 262 -22.62 -3.56 9.70
C PRO A 262 -22.97 -2.08 9.53
N ASP A 263 -23.57 -1.47 10.55
CA ASP A 263 -23.61 -0.01 10.61
C ASP A 263 -22.17 0.52 10.79
N LEU A 264 -21.74 1.38 9.86
CA LEU A 264 -20.39 1.92 9.83
C LEU A 264 -20.39 3.34 10.42
N PRO A 265 -19.54 3.63 11.44
CA PRO A 265 -19.32 4.99 11.90
C PRO A 265 -18.90 5.88 10.71
N ARG A 266 -19.63 7.01 10.53
CA ARG A 266 -19.42 7.94 9.43
C ARG A 266 -19.93 9.33 9.75
N PRO A 267 -19.45 10.38 9.07
CA PRO A 267 -20.04 11.72 9.15
C PRO A 267 -21.53 11.71 8.79
N THR A 268 -22.31 12.58 9.40
CA THR A 268 -23.77 12.66 9.16
C THR A 268 -24.15 13.01 7.72
N GLY A 269 -23.25 13.67 6.99
CA GLY A 269 -23.40 13.99 5.57
C GLY A 269 -23.08 12.82 4.63
N MET A 270 -22.67 11.66 5.14
CA MET A 270 -22.33 10.48 4.34
C MET A 270 -23.43 9.43 4.39
N ALA A 271 -24.08 9.18 3.25
CA ALA A 271 -25.03 8.08 3.09
C ALA A 271 -24.30 6.73 2.92
N LEU A 272 -24.93 5.63 3.35
CA LEU A 272 -24.42 4.26 3.13
C LEU A 272 -25.49 3.44 2.42
N HIS A 273 -25.13 2.88 1.26
CA HIS A 273 -26.00 2.07 0.42
C HIS A 273 -25.41 0.69 0.20
N ARG A 274 -26.23 -0.34 0.40
CA ARG A 274 -25.88 -1.70 -0.01
C ARG A 274 -26.31 -1.93 -1.45
N LEU A 275 -25.45 -2.57 -2.22
CA LEU A 275 -25.72 -2.99 -3.60
C LEU A 275 -25.92 -4.51 -3.66
N GLU A 276 -26.76 -4.95 -4.61
CA GLU A 276 -27.02 -6.38 -4.86
C GLU A 276 -26.02 -6.94 -5.88
N GLY A 277 -24.87 -7.41 -5.34
CA GLY A 277 -23.81 -8.05 -6.13
C GLY A 277 -22.96 -7.10 -6.98
N HIS A 278 -21.89 -7.64 -7.55
CA HIS A 278 -20.86 -6.88 -8.28
C HIS A 278 -21.39 -6.18 -9.54
N GLY A 279 -22.39 -6.77 -10.20
CA GLY A 279 -23.01 -6.18 -11.39
C GLY A 279 -23.67 -4.81 -11.16
N ALA A 280 -23.95 -4.45 -9.90
CA ALA A 280 -24.53 -3.16 -9.54
C ALA A 280 -23.49 -2.04 -9.35
N LEU A 281 -22.19 -2.35 -9.31
CA LEU A 281 -21.14 -1.36 -9.00
C LEU A 281 -20.98 -0.28 -10.07
N LEU A 282 -20.89 -0.65 -11.35
CA LEU A 282 -20.80 0.33 -12.44
C LEU A 282 -22.09 1.13 -12.64
N PRO A 283 -23.30 0.53 -12.66
CA PRO A 283 -24.55 1.29 -12.64
C PRO A 283 -24.64 2.28 -11.48
N ALA A 284 -24.21 1.91 -10.26
CA ALA A 284 -24.18 2.83 -9.13
C ALA A 284 -23.21 3.99 -9.36
N LEU A 285 -22.01 3.71 -9.95
CA LEU A 285 -21.07 4.76 -10.31
C LEU A 285 -21.62 5.71 -11.39
N GLU A 286 -22.38 5.21 -12.34
CA GLU A 286 -23.04 6.03 -13.38
C GLU A 286 -24.12 6.92 -12.80
N ALA A 287 -24.91 6.39 -11.88
CA ALA A 287 -26.06 7.08 -11.29
C ALA A 287 -25.68 8.12 -10.22
N VAL A 288 -24.50 8.01 -9.59
CA VAL A 288 -24.12 8.93 -8.53
C VAL A 288 -23.80 10.31 -9.08
N GLU A 289 -24.38 11.34 -8.46
CA GLU A 289 -24.02 12.72 -8.75
C GLU A 289 -22.67 13.06 -8.11
N VAL A 290 -21.77 13.61 -8.94
CA VAL A 290 -20.45 14.04 -8.51
C VAL A 290 -20.34 15.54 -8.77
N PRO A 291 -20.16 16.39 -7.76
CA PRO A 291 -20.02 17.83 -7.93
C PRO A 291 -18.92 18.23 -8.91
N GLY A 292 -18.97 19.46 -9.43
CA GLY A 292 -17.99 19.97 -10.38
C GLY A 292 -16.61 20.26 -9.77
N ALA A 293 -16.53 20.44 -8.45
CA ALA A 293 -15.30 20.75 -7.73
C ALA A 293 -15.32 20.17 -6.31
N ASP A 294 -14.18 20.20 -5.63
CA ASP A 294 -13.97 19.71 -4.25
C ASP A 294 -14.55 18.30 -4.05
N ARG A 295 -14.19 17.40 -4.97
CA ARG A 295 -14.76 16.06 -5.09
C ARG A 295 -13.67 14.99 -5.13
N PHE A 296 -14.02 13.80 -4.66
CA PHE A 296 -13.18 12.62 -4.86
C PHE A 296 -14.05 11.37 -5.02
N VAL A 297 -13.76 10.56 -6.04
CA VAL A 297 -14.41 9.27 -6.25
C VAL A 297 -13.39 8.15 -6.02
N TRP A 298 -13.67 7.30 -5.06
CA TRP A 298 -12.88 6.13 -4.71
C TRP A 298 -13.63 4.86 -5.13
N PHE A 299 -13.02 4.04 -5.98
CA PHE A 299 -13.58 2.78 -6.47
C PHE A 299 -12.58 1.65 -6.25
N ALA A 300 -13.00 0.54 -5.62
CA ALA A 300 -12.19 -0.66 -5.54
C ALA A 300 -13.05 -1.93 -5.63
N ALA A 301 -12.66 -2.83 -6.49
CA ALA A 301 -13.34 -4.09 -6.74
C ALA A 301 -12.43 -5.02 -7.57
N GLU A 302 -13.02 -5.95 -8.29
CA GLU A 302 -12.36 -6.77 -9.30
C GLU A 302 -11.64 -5.89 -10.35
N LYS A 303 -10.52 -6.39 -10.90
CA LYS A 303 -9.62 -5.65 -11.80
C LYS A 303 -10.32 -5.05 -13.02
N CYS A 304 -11.13 -5.83 -13.73
CA CYS A 304 -11.83 -5.36 -14.92
C CYS A 304 -12.88 -4.29 -14.60
N LEU A 305 -13.59 -4.43 -13.48
CA LEU A 305 -14.52 -3.41 -12.98
C LEU A 305 -13.80 -2.11 -12.61
N ALA A 306 -12.63 -2.21 -11.97
CA ALA A 306 -11.83 -1.04 -11.65
C ALA A 306 -11.28 -0.32 -12.89
N GLU A 307 -10.91 -1.06 -13.93
CA GLU A 307 -10.49 -0.47 -15.23
C GLU A 307 -11.64 0.21 -15.93
N ALA A 308 -12.83 -0.39 -15.95
CA ALA A 308 -14.05 0.21 -16.50
C ALA A 308 -14.46 1.48 -15.73
N ALA A 309 -14.42 1.43 -14.40
CA ALA A 309 -14.69 2.59 -13.54
C ALA A 309 -13.71 3.74 -13.83
N ARG A 310 -12.41 3.44 -14.00
CA ARG A 310 -11.41 4.47 -14.34
C ARG A 310 -11.69 5.14 -15.69
N LYS A 311 -12.11 4.37 -16.70
CA LYS A 311 -12.49 4.91 -18.01
C LYS A 311 -13.72 5.82 -17.89
N LEU A 312 -14.75 5.37 -17.16
CA LEU A 312 -15.98 6.13 -16.92
C LEU A 312 -15.70 7.45 -16.19
N LEU A 313 -14.90 7.42 -15.10
CA LEU A 313 -14.55 8.61 -14.34
C LEU A 313 -13.78 9.64 -15.17
N ARG A 314 -12.83 9.17 -16.00
CA ARG A 314 -12.13 10.05 -16.96
C ARG A 314 -13.07 10.67 -17.98
N ALA A 315 -14.02 9.90 -18.52
CA ALA A 315 -15.03 10.41 -19.45
C ALA A 315 -15.94 11.46 -18.78
N ARG A 316 -16.15 11.38 -17.46
CA ARG A 316 -16.85 12.39 -16.65
C ARG A 316 -15.98 13.59 -16.25
N GLY A 317 -14.73 13.66 -16.75
CA GLY A 317 -13.83 14.80 -16.55
C GLY A 317 -13.07 14.80 -15.21
N LEU A 318 -13.00 13.67 -14.48
CA LEU A 318 -12.21 13.60 -13.25
C LEU A 318 -10.72 13.43 -13.57
N GLY A 319 -9.89 14.26 -12.93
CA GLY A 319 -8.42 14.16 -12.97
C GLY A 319 -7.87 13.09 -12.02
N LYS A 320 -6.58 12.80 -12.11
CA LYS A 320 -5.89 11.82 -11.25
C LYS A 320 -6.01 12.17 -9.76
N SER A 321 -6.03 13.45 -9.40
CA SER A 321 -6.17 13.93 -8.02
C SER A 321 -7.60 13.86 -7.48
N GLU A 322 -8.59 13.61 -8.33
CA GLU A 322 -10.01 13.59 -7.97
C GLU A 322 -10.58 12.17 -7.93
N MET A 323 -9.79 11.16 -8.30
CA MET A 323 -10.27 9.77 -8.33
C MET A 323 -9.18 8.76 -7.98
N MET A 324 -9.62 7.63 -7.44
CA MET A 324 -8.87 6.39 -7.33
C MET A 324 -9.74 5.24 -7.83
N ALA A 325 -9.23 4.42 -8.74
CA ALA A 325 -9.88 3.18 -9.14
C ALA A 325 -8.84 2.04 -9.12
N ALA A 326 -9.00 1.07 -8.22
CA ALA A 326 -8.03 0.02 -7.97
C ALA A 326 -8.66 -1.38 -8.05
N GLY A 327 -7.99 -2.30 -8.76
CA GLY A 327 -8.29 -3.73 -8.70
C GLY A 327 -7.72 -4.30 -7.39
N TYR A 328 -8.60 -4.87 -6.56
CA TYR A 328 -8.21 -5.51 -5.31
C TYR A 328 -8.00 -7.02 -5.50
N TRP A 329 -8.64 -7.58 -6.49
CA TRP A 329 -8.53 -8.97 -6.89
C TRP A 329 -8.77 -9.11 -8.40
N ALA A 330 -8.45 -10.28 -8.95
CA ALA A 330 -8.74 -10.63 -10.34
C ALA A 330 -9.44 -12.00 -10.36
N ALA A 331 -10.40 -12.17 -11.25
CA ALA A 331 -11.02 -13.47 -11.49
C ALA A 331 -9.99 -14.43 -12.07
N GLU A 332 -10.14 -15.74 -11.80
CA GLU A 332 -9.24 -16.76 -12.35
C GLU A 332 -9.28 -16.73 -13.88
N GLY A 333 -8.10 -16.64 -14.51
CA GLY A 333 -7.93 -16.60 -15.96
C GLY A 333 -7.57 -15.24 -16.55
N GLU A 334 -7.54 -14.15 -15.74
CA GLU A 334 -7.12 -12.81 -16.15
C GLU A 334 -5.75 -12.45 -15.54
N VAL A 335 -4.67 -12.86 -16.22
CA VAL A 335 -3.28 -12.47 -15.91
C VAL A 335 -2.83 -11.33 -16.82
#